data_c915b15331ad4b8343964968993b7dcb
#
_entry.id   c915b15331ad4b8343964968993b7dcb
#
_cell.length_a   1.000
_cell.length_b   1.000
_cell.length_c   1.000
_cell.angle_alpha   90.00
_cell.angle_beta   90.00
_cell.angle_gamma   90.00
#
_symmetry.space_group_name_H-M   'P 1'
#
loop_
_entity.id
_entity.type
_entity.pdbx_description
1 polymer ?
#
loop_
_entity_poly.entity_id
_entity_poly.type
_entity_poly.pdbx_seq_one_letter_code
_entity_poly.pdbx_strand_id
1 'polypeptide(L)'
;MNEIATPQEFSDICPFSDAQFKEKMKELVAEDGFKHAVTWVMPDIDFDGFCKMLLQINTKKEFQENVMFDFLKLLAAKTTEGISYDNIEKVDQNKSYTMMTNHRDIVLDASFLNLALLYNHYRTTEVAIGSNLLIYKWIEDLVRINKSVIVKRDLNIRQALGAAEQLSGYIHFAITQKHESVWIAQRQGRAKDSSDTTQESLIKMLAIKGGKSTIDNLLELNIIRQ
;
A
#
# COMPACT_ATOMS: atom_id res chain seq x y z
N MET A 1 -3.89 -20.38 -2.01
CA MET A 1 -5.30 -19.93 -1.90
C MET A 1 -5.61 -19.12 -3.13
N ASN A 2 -6.78 -19.28 -3.73
CA ASN A 2 -7.22 -18.42 -4.84
C ASN A 2 -7.47 -17.01 -4.29
N GLU A 3 -7.06 -15.98 -5.03
CA GLU A 3 -7.34 -14.58 -4.69
C GLU A 3 -8.86 -14.35 -4.65
N ILE A 4 -9.34 -13.69 -3.59
CA ILE A 4 -10.76 -13.35 -3.48
C ILE A 4 -11.05 -12.20 -4.43
N ALA A 5 -12.08 -12.36 -5.27
CA ALA A 5 -12.49 -11.33 -6.23
C ALA A 5 -12.93 -10.05 -5.51
N THR A 6 -12.33 -8.93 -5.88
CA THR A 6 -12.70 -7.63 -5.34
C THR A 6 -14.04 -7.17 -5.96
N PRO A 7 -15.01 -6.72 -5.14
CA PRO A 7 -16.26 -6.14 -5.64
C PRO A 7 -16.03 -4.99 -6.63
N GLN A 8 -16.89 -4.90 -7.65
CA GLN A 8 -16.78 -3.91 -8.74
C GLN A 8 -16.76 -2.45 -8.23
N GLU A 9 -17.44 -2.18 -7.13
CA GLU A 9 -17.49 -0.85 -6.50
C GLU A 9 -16.14 -0.34 -6.01
N PHE A 10 -15.14 -1.22 -5.86
CA PHE A 10 -13.78 -0.86 -5.44
C PHE A 10 -12.76 -0.90 -6.59
N SER A 11 -13.18 -1.24 -7.81
CA SER A 11 -12.28 -1.52 -8.94
C SER A 11 -11.37 -0.35 -9.31
N ASP A 12 -11.79 0.87 -9.06
CA ASP A 12 -11.05 2.11 -9.35
C ASP A 12 -10.05 2.51 -8.25
N ILE A 13 -10.14 1.90 -7.05
CA ILE A 13 -9.23 2.20 -5.94
C ILE A 13 -8.39 1.01 -5.48
N CYS A 14 -8.79 -0.23 -5.74
CA CYS A 14 -8.11 -1.42 -5.26
C CYS A 14 -6.79 -1.71 -6.01
N PRO A 15 -5.86 -2.47 -5.42
CA PRO A 15 -4.74 -3.07 -6.15
C PRO A 15 -5.24 -3.90 -7.33
N PHE A 16 -4.43 -4.02 -8.37
CA PHE A 16 -4.74 -4.97 -9.45
C PHE A 16 -4.77 -6.40 -8.91
N SER A 17 -5.65 -7.24 -9.47
CA SER A 17 -5.64 -8.67 -9.19
C SER A 17 -4.43 -9.36 -9.81
N ASP A 18 -4.07 -10.56 -9.33
CA ASP A 18 -3.00 -11.34 -9.96
C ASP A 18 -3.35 -11.74 -11.40
N ALA A 19 -4.65 -11.85 -11.72
CA ALA A 19 -5.11 -12.06 -13.11
C ALA A 19 -4.77 -10.87 -14.03
N GLN A 20 -4.77 -9.65 -13.51
CA GLN A 20 -4.43 -8.43 -14.26
C GLN A 20 -2.92 -8.13 -14.25
N PHE A 21 -2.17 -8.74 -13.33
CA PHE A 21 -0.78 -8.40 -13.06
C PHE A 21 0.10 -8.46 -14.31
N LYS A 22 0.04 -9.54 -15.08
CA LYS A 22 0.88 -9.72 -16.28
C LYS A 22 0.63 -8.67 -17.35
N GLU A 23 -0.64 -8.34 -17.58
CA GLU A 23 -1.01 -7.33 -18.56
C GLU A 23 -0.50 -5.95 -18.12
N LYS A 24 -0.78 -5.59 -16.86
CA LYS A 24 -0.33 -4.32 -16.28
C LYS A 24 1.19 -4.20 -16.20
N MET A 25 1.89 -5.28 -15.93
CA MET A 25 3.36 -5.29 -15.97
C MET A 25 3.88 -5.05 -17.39
N LYS A 26 3.26 -5.65 -18.43
CA LYS A 26 3.63 -5.39 -19.83
C LYS A 26 3.41 -3.92 -20.22
N GLU A 27 2.28 -3.35 -19.82
CA GLU A 27 2.00 -1.92 -20.04
C GLU A 27 3.07 -1.06 -19.36
N LEU A 28 3.37 -1.34 -18.07
CA LEU A 28 4.33 -0.59 -17.27
C LEU A 28 5.75 -0.58 -17.87
N VAL A 29 6.28 -1.73 -18.26
CA VAL A 29 7.65 -1.81 -18.80
C VAL A 29 7.81 -1.16 -20.17
N ALA A 30 6.70 -0.89 -20.86
CA ALA A 30 6.68 -0.18 -22.13
C ALA A 30 6.64 1.35 -21.99
N GLU A 31 6.45 1.86 -20.76
CA GLU A 31 6.32 3.29 -20.49
C GLU A 31 7.69 3.98 -20.38
N ASP A 32 7.92 5.01 -21.18
CA ASP A 32 9.15 5.81 -21.15
C ASP A 32 9.39 6.47 -19.80
N GLY A 33 8.32 6.89 -19.12
CA GLY A 33 8.38 7.46 -17.78
C GLY A 33 8.88 6.47 -16.74
N PHE A 34 8.47 5.21 -16.82
CA PHE A 34 8.98 4.14 -15.98
C PHE A 34 10.47 3.86 -16.24
N LYS A 35 10.86 3.76 -17.51
CA LYS A 35 12.27 3.61 -17.91
C LYS A 35 13.12 4.74 -17.34
N HIS A 36 12.70 5.98 -17.52
CA HIS A 36 13.43 7.15 -17.01
C HIS A 36 13.58 7.09 -15.49
N ALA A 37 12.51 6.78 -14.75
CA ALA A 37 12.55 6.67 -13.29
C ALA A 37 13.50 5.56 -12.81
N VAL A 38 13.43 4.38 -13.42
CA VAL A 38 14.31 3.24 -13.06
C VAL A 38 15.77 3.56 -13.32
N THR A 39 16.11 4.09 -14.50
CA THR A 39 17.50 4.44 -14.84
C THR A 39 18.04 5.62 -14.05
N TRP A 40 17.17 6.53 -13.59
CA TRP A 40 17.57 7.62 -12.69
C TRP A 40 17.95 7.10 -11.29
N VAL A 41 17.18 6.16 -10.76
CA VAL A 41 17.43 5.57 -9.42
C VAL A 41 18.57 4.56 -9.45
N MET A 42 18.70 3.83 -10.54
CA MET A 42 19.70 2.78 -10.78
C MET A 42 20.42 3.02 -12.11
N PRO A 43 21.38 3.99 -12.16
CA PRO A 43 22.00 4.40 -13.42
C PRO A 43 22.74 3.28 -14.18
N ASP A 44 23.27 2.31 -13.45
CA ASP A 44 24.06 1.21 -14.00
C ASP A 44 23.22 -0.05 -14.33
N ILE A 45 21.88 0.04 -14.24
CA ILE A 45 21.01 -1.12 -14.49
C ILE A 45 20.97 -1.46 -15.98
N ASP A 46 21.07 -2.75 -16.31
CA ASP A 46 20.62 -3.28 -17.60
C ASP A 46 19.08 -3.24 -17.63
N PHE A 47 18.53 -2.13 -18.15
CA PHE A 47 17.09 -1.94 -18.18
C PHE A 47 16.35 -3.01 -18.97
N ASP A 48 16.90 -3.47 -20.09
CA ASP A 48 16.28 -4.50 -20.92
C ASP A 48 16.28 -5.87 -20.22
N GLY A 49 17.39 -6.21 -19.55
CA GLY A 49 17.46 -7.38 -18.68
C GLY A 49 16.50 -7.31 -17.50
N PHE A 50 16.38 -6.13 -16.86
CA PHE A 50 15.44 -5.87 -15.80
C PHE A 50 13.98 -6.05 -16.26
N CYS A 51 13.60 -5.48 -17.40
CA CYS A 51 12.27 -5.68 -17.98
C CYS A 51 11.97 -7.16 -18.27
N LYS A 52 12.92 -7.90 -18.83
CA LYS A 52 12.77 -9.35 -19.06
C LYS A 52 12.52 -10.10 -17.75
N MET A 53 13.21 -9.74 -16.67
CA MET A 53 13.00 -10.31 -15.35
C MET A 53 11.61 -9.97 -14.80
N LEU A 54 11.18 -8.71 -14.90
CA LEU A 54 9.85 -8.27 -14.46
C LEU A 54 8.72 -9.04 -15.17
N LEU A 55 8.88 -9.29 -16.48
CA LEU A 55 7.89 -10.02 -17.29
C LEU A 55 7.79 -11.53 -16.96
N GLN A 56 8.73 -12.10 -16.19
CA GLN A 56 8.65 -13.48 -15.69
C GLN A 56 7.83 -13.58 -14.39
N ILE A 57 7.60 -12.46 -13.71
CA ILE A 57 6.82 -12.41 -12.46
C ILE A 57 5.34 -12.58 -12.77
N ASN A 58 4.62 -13.33 -11.95
CA ASN A 58 3.23 -13.70 -12.20
C ASN A 58 2.25 -13.10 -11.20
N THR A 59 2.73 -12.72 -10.00
CA THR A 59 1.87 -12.27 -8.91
C THR A 59 2.46 -11.05 -8.19
N LYS A 60 1.59 -10.30 -7.54
CA LYS A 60 2.00 -9.18 -6.66
C LYS A 60 2.95 -9.64 -5.56
N LYS A 61 2.70 -10.83 -5.01
CA LYS A 61 3.56 -11.41 -3.98
C LYS A 61 4.97 -11.63 -4.50
N GLU A 62 5.12 -12.31 -5.64
CA GLU A 62 6.42 -12.51 -6.29
C GLU A 62 7.13 -11.17 -6.58
N PHE A 63 6.39 -10.16 -7.04
CA PHE A 63 6.94 -8.83 -7.29
C PHE A 63 7.49 -8.20 -6.00
N GLN A 64 6.75 -8.29 -4.91
CA GLN A 64 7.20 -7.73 -3.63
C GLN A 64 8.39 -8.48 -3.05
N GLU A 65 8.39 -9.83 -3.11
CA GLU A 65 9.45 -10.66 -2.55
C GLU A 65 10.75 -10.64 -3.39
N ASN A 66 10.64 -10.59 -4.72
CA ASN A 66 11.80 -10.73 -5.61
C ASN A 66 12.32 -9.39 -6.17
N VAL A 67 11.52 -8.31 -6.11
CA VAL A 67 11.91 -6.99 -6.66
C VAL A 67 11.91 -5.94 -5.57
N MET A 68 10.74 -5.71 -4.95
CA MET A 68 10.61 -4.62 -3.98
C MET A 68 11.43 -4.85 -2.72
N PHE A 69 11.51 -6.08 -2.26
CA PHE A 69 12.31 -6.43 -1.07
C PHE A 69 13.79 -6.09 -1.27
N ASP A 70 14.39 -6.52 -2.38
CA ASP A 70 15.80 -6.24 -2.66
C ASP A 70 16.04 -4.76 -2.95
N PHE A 71 15.12 -4.11 -3.65
CA PHE A 71 15.17 -2.66 -3.86
C PHE A 71 15.14 -1.88 -2.53
N LEU A 72 14.22 -2.22 -1.62
CA LEU A 72 14.09 -1.56 -0.32
C LEU A 72 15.29 -1.82 0.59
N LYS A 73 15.87 -3.03 0.56
CA LYS A 73 17.13 -3.33 1.25
C LYS A 73 18.27 -2.45 0.74
N LEU A 74 18.41 -2.34 -0.57
CA LEU A 74 19.43 -1.48 -1.19
C LEU A 74 19.22 -0.02 -0.82
N LEU A 75 17.97 0.46 -0.87
CA LEU A 75 17.62 1.83 -0.47
C LEU A 75 17.98 2.08 0.98
N ALA A 76 17.55 1.20 1.90
CA ALA A 76 17.88 1.30 3.31
C ALA A 76 19.38 1.33 3.57
N ALA A 77 20.15 0.44 2.94
CA ALA A 77 21.59 0.38 3.10
C ALA A 77 22.32 1.63 2.58
N LYS A 78 21.78 2.31 1.56
CA LYS A 78 22.36 3.53 0.99
C LYS A 78 21.95 4.81 1.72
N THR A 79 20.82 4.83 2.40
CA THR A 79 20.21 6.08 2.92
C THR A 79 20.05 6.12 4.43
N THR A 80 20.32 5.02 5.12
CA THR A 80 20.20 4.92 6.58
C THR A 80 21.39 4.20 7.20
N GLU A 81 21.59 4.40 8.50
CA GLU A 81 22.58 3.62 9.29
C GLU A 81 22.06 2.23 9.67
N GLY A 82 20.80 1.92 9.37
CA GLY A 82 20.13 0.67 9.63
C GLY A 82 18.65 0.87 9.94
N ILE A 83 17.91 -0.23 10.01
CA ILE A 83 16.51 -0.27 10.39
C ILE A 83 16.39 -1.12 11.65
N SER A 84 15.73 -0.56 12.67
CA SER A 84 15.35 -1.30 13.88
C SER A 84 13.82 -1.30 14.02
N TYR A 85 13.28 -2.37 14.55
CA TYR A 85 11.87 -2.51 14.86
C TYR A 85 11.69 -3.42 16.07
N ASP A 86 10.61 -3.20 16.81
CA ASP A 86 10.28 -3.94 18.02
C ASP A 86 8.88 -4.55 17.91
N ASN A 87 8.61 -5.55 18.76
CA ASN A 87 7.29 -6.12 18.99
C ASN A 87 6.62 -6.76 17.75
N ILE A 88 7.38 -7.09 16.70
CA ILE A 88 6.83 -7.76 15.51
C ILE A 88 6.20 -9.12 15.89
N GLU A 89 6.73 -9.79 16.91
CA GLU A 89 6.23 -11.05 17.44
C GLU A 89 4.84 -10.97 18.07
N LYS A 90 4.35 -9.73 18.37
CA LYS A 90 3.00 -9.49 18.88
C LYS A 90 1.94 -9.44 17.77
N VAL A 91 2.36 -9.37 16.53
CA VAL A 91 1.48 -9.42 15.37
C VAL A 91 1.15 -10.87 15.05
N ASP A 92 -0.13 -11.25 15.18
CA ASP A 92 -0.59 -12.59 14.84
C ASP A 92 -0.65 -12.77 13.31
N GLN A 93 0.14 -13.68 12.77
CA GLN A 93 0.20 -13.93 11.31
C GLN A 93 -1.11 -14.44 10.70
N ASN A 94 -2.02 -14.94 11.52
CA ASN A 94 -3.33 -15.45 11.08
C ASN A 94 -4.41 -14.37 11.05
N LYS A 95 -4.09 -13.14 11.46
CA LYS A 95 -5.00 -12.00 11.44
C LYS A 95 -4.58 -10.97 10.42
N SER A 96 -5.54 -10.16 10.01
CA SER A 96 -5.32 -8.98 9.20
C SER A 96 -5.58 -7.72 10.02
N TYR A 97 -4.80 -6.68 9.76
CA TYR A 97 -4.75 -5.48 10.59
C TYR A 97 -4.85 -4.21 9.75
N THR A 98 -5.49 -3.19 10.29
CA THR A 98 -5.27 -1.82 9.85
C THR A 98 -4.06 -1.28 10.60
N MET A 99 -2.92 -1.21 9.94
CA MET A 99 -1.66 -0.71 10.51
C MET A 99 -1.57 0.79 10.30
N MET A 100 -1.67 1.55 11.39
CA MET A 100 -1.67 3.00 11.37
C MET A 100 -0.34 3.52 11.92
N THR A 101 0.36 4.34 11.14
CA THR A 101 1.64 4.92 11.57
C THR A 101 1.61 6.44 11.56
N ASN A 102 2.60 7.03 12.21
CA ASN A 102 2.96 8.42 11.97
C ASN A 102 3.25 8.63 10.48
N HIS A 103 3.12 9.87 10.00
CA HIS A 103 3.41 10.18 8.61
C HIS A 103 4.59 11.16 8.54
N ARG A 104 5.77 10.63 8.28
CA ARG A 104 7.02 11.39 8.18
C ARG A 104 7.55 11.45 6.76
N ASP A 105 7.42 10.35 6.02
CA ASP A 105 7.88 10.23 4.65
C ASP A 105 6.81 9.62 3.77
N ILE A 106 6.76 10.05 2.49
CA ILE A 106 5.73 9.57 1.53
C ILE A 106 5.98 8.11 1.15
N VAL A 107 7.24 7.69 1.09
CA VAL A 107 7.65 6.37 0.60
C VAL A 107 8.10 5.48 1.75
N LEU A 108 8.95 6.01 2.64
CA LEU A 108 9.68 5.18 3.60
C LEU A 108 8.81 4.65 4.73
N ASP A 109 7.77 5.38 5.17
CA ASP A 109 6.91 4.92 6.29
C ASP A 109 6.32 3.54 6.02
N ALA A 110 5.57 3.40 4.92
CA ALA A 110 4.98 2.12 4.50
C ALA A 110 6.03 1.10 4.05
N SER A 111 7.11 1.57 3.40
CA SER A 111 8.16 0.71 2.86
C SER A 111 8.95 0.01 3.95
N PHE A 112 9.34 0.71 5.01
CA PHE A 112 10.11 0.14 6.11
C PHE A 112 9.26 -0.79 6.97
N LEU A 113 7.96 -0.49 7.15
CA LEU A 113 7.04 -1.43 7.75
C LEU A 113 6.98 -2.74 6.92
N ASN A 114 6.76 -2.64 5.62
CA ASN A 114 6.68 -3.81 4.76
C ASN A 114 8.01 -4.56 4.68
N LEU A 115 9.13 -3.86 4.73
CA LEU A 115 10.45 -4.48 4.81
C LEU A 115 10.62 -5.28 6.13
N ALA A 116 10.22 -4.71 7.28
CA ALA A 116 10.24 -5.39 8.56
C ALA A 116 9.34 -6.63 8.56
N LEU A 117 8.14 -6.54 7.97
CA LEU A 117 7.24 -7.68 7.79
C LEU A 117 7.90 -8.79 6.97
N LEU A 118 8.50 -8.47 5.82
CA LEU A 118 9.17 -9.43 4.96
C LEU A 118 10.39 -10.08 5.62
N TYR A 119 11.19 -9.33 6.39
CA TYR A 119 12.32 -9.90 7.16
C TYR A 119 11.87 -10.97 8.15
N ASN A 120 10.64 -10.88 8.64
CA ASN A 120 10.08 -11.84 9.60
C ASN A 120 9.12 -12.83 8.95
N HIS A 121 9.11 -12.95 7.63
CA HIS A 121 8.26 -13.85 6.85
C HIS A 121 6.75 -13.60 7.00
N TYR A 122 6.37 -12.38 7.36
CA TYR A 122 4.97 -11.93 7.35
C TYR A 122 4.54 -11.51 5.95
N ARG A 123 3.24 -11.52 5.72
CA ARG A 123 2.67 -10.91 4.51
C ARG A 123 2.76 -9.39 4.60
N THR A 124 3.04 -8.75 3.47
CA THR A 124 3.03 -7.29 3.34
C THR A 124 1.62 -6.73 3.44
N THR A 125 1.53 -5.44 3.77
CA THR A 125 0.26 -4.72 3.76
C THR A 125 -0.11 -4.22 2.36
N GLU A 126 -1.39 -3.96 2.13
CA GLU A 126 -1.82 -3.02 1.11
C GLU A 126 -1.57 -1.60 1.60
N VAL A 127 -1.13 -0.70 0.72
CA VAL A 127 -0.69 0.64 1.13
C VAL A 127 -1.65 1.71 0.63
N ALA A 128 -2.27 2.47 1.54
CA ALA A 128 -3.16 3.57 1.19
C ALA A 128 -2.34 4.79 0.68
N ILE A 129 -2.52 5.15 -0.61
CA ILE A 129 -1.80 6.23 -1.29
C ILE A 129 -2.77 7.29 -1.81
N GLY A 130 -2.47 8.56 -1.59
CA GLY A 130 -3.27 9.67 -2.09
C GLY A 130 -3.21 9.82 -3.62
N SER A 131 -4.35 9.96 -4.28
CA SER A 131 -4.45 10.11 -5.74
C SER A 131 -3.70 11.33 -6.28
N ASN A 132 -3.48 12.36 -5.46
CA ASN A 132 -2.69 13.54 -5.81
C ASN A 132 -1.20 13.27 -6.05
N LEU A 133 -0.71 12.09 -5.70
CA LEU A 133 0.66 11.63 -5.99
C LEU A 133 0.78 10.91 -7.33
N LEU A 134 -0.34 10.53 -7.93
CA LEU A 134 -0.42 9.70 -9.14
C LEU A 134 -0.54 10.59 -10.39
N ILE A 135 0.48 11.43 -10.61
CA ILE A 135 0.47 12.45 -11.68
C ILE A 135 0.61 11.87 -13.10
N TYR A 136 1.08 10.63 -13.22
CA TYR A 136 1.17 9.89 -14.47
C TYR A 136 0.53 8.52 -14.34
N LYS A 137 -0.04 8.02 -15.43
CA LYS A 137 -0.73 6.71 -15.45
C LYS A 137 0.19 5.56 -15.05
N TRP A 138 1.45 5.57 -15.49
CA TRP A 138 2.41 4.53 -15.14
C TRP A 138 2.75 4.50 -13.64
N ILE A 139 2.69 5.66 -12.93
CA ILE A 139 2.85 5.71 -11.47
C ILE A 139 1.66 5.00 -10.80
N GLU A 140 0.43 5.30 -11.25
CA GLU A 140 -0.76 4.61 -10.74
C GLU A 140 -0.66 3.10 -10.97
N ASP A 141 -0.27 2.68 -12.16
CA ASP A 141 -0.14 1.26 -12.50
C ASP A 141 0.94 0.59 -11.63
N LEU A 142 2.11 1.21 -11.46
CA LEU A 142 3.18 0.70 -10.60
C LEU A 142 2.72 0.51 -9.15
N VAL A 143 2.08 1.52 -8.55
CA VAL A 143 1.66 1.42 -7.15
C VAL A 143 0.52 0.39 -6.97
N ARG A 144 -0.41 0.29 -7.92
CA ARG A 144 -1.48 -0.72 -7.88
C ARG A 144 -0.95 -2.14 -8.11
N ILE A 145 0.07 -2.31 -8.95
CA ILE A 145 0.84 -3.56 -9.07
C ILE A 145 1.49 -3.90 -7.72
N ASN A 146 1.99 -2.91 -7.00
CA ASN A 146 2.64 -3.07 -5.69
C ASN A 146 1.66 -2.99 -4.51
N LYS A 147 0.44 -3.51 -4.65
CA LYS A 147 -0.58 -3.61 -3.60
C LYS A 147 -1.04 -2.27 -3.00
N SER A 148 -1.07 -1.17 -3.77
CA SER A 148 -1.57 0.10 -3.23
C SER A 148 -3.06 0.31 -3.46
N VAL A 149 -3.70 0.91 -2.47
CA VAL A 149 -5.10 1.35 -2.46
C VAL A 149 -5.15 2.86 -2.66
N ILE A 150 -5.94 3.33 -3.61
CA ILE A 150 -6.00 4.74 -3.96
C ILE A 150 -6.97 5.49 -3.04
N VAL A 151 -6.45 6.49 -2.32
CA VAL A 151 -7.23 7.42 -1.52
C VAL A 151 -7.53 8.65 -2.37
N LYS A 152 -8.76 8.79 -2.81
CA LYS A 152 -9.20 9.92 -3.63
C LYS A 152 -9.02 11.25 -2.90
N ARG A 153 -8.40 12.23 -3.56
CA ARG A 153 -8.09 13.57 -3.03
C ARG A 153 -8.69 14.65 -3.93
N ASP A 154 -8.63 15.88 -3.46
CA ASP A 154 -9.04 17.09 -4.19
C ASP A 154 -10.50 17.05 -4.66
N LEU A 155 -11.38 16.51 -3.79
CA LEU A 155 -12.81 16.32 -4.02
C LEU A 155 -13.64 17.42 -3.36
N ASN A 156 -14.78 17.75 -3.96
CA ASN A 156 -15.77 18.54 -3.26
C ASN A 156 -16.43 17.75 -2.10
N ILE A 157 -17.15 18.44 -1.20
CA ILE A 157 -17.70 17.84 0.04
C ILE A 157 -18.55 16.59 -0.25
N ARG A 158 -19.41 16.64 -1.26
CA ARG A 158 -20.30 15.53 -1.61
C ARG A 158 -19.51 14.31 -2.14
N GLN A 159 -18.53 14.55 -2.99
CA GLN A 159 -17.65 13.52 -3.53
C GLN A 159 -16.75 12.95 -2.43
N ALA A 160 -16.29 13.79 -1.50
CA ALA A 160 -15.43 13.34 -0.39
C ALA A 160 -16.16 12.35 0.54
N LEU A 161 -17.46 12.55 0.79
CA LEU A 161 -18.25 11.59 1.58
C LEU A 161 -18.34 10.23 0.87
N GLY A 162 -18.70 10.20 -0.42
CA GLY A 162 -18.75 8.96 -1.19
C GLY A 162 -17.40 8.25 -1.28
N ALA A 163 -16.30 9.01 -1.44
CA ALA A 163 -14.95 8.45 -1.44
C ALA A 163 -14.54 7.89 -0.08
N ALA A 164 -14.93 8.55 1.03
CA ALA A 164 -14.70 8.05 2.38
C ALA A 164 -15.49 6.76 2.65
N GLU A 165 -16.74 6.68 2.20
CA GLU A 165 -17.56 5.45 2.28
C GLU A 165 -16.95 4.31 1.47
N GLN A 166 -16.50 4.59 0.24
CA GLN A 166 -15.85 3.61 -0.62
C GLN A 166 -14.56 3.07 0.00
N LEU A 167 -13.69 3.96 0.49
CA LEU A 167 -12.44 3.57 1.13
C LEU A 167 -12.67 2.77 2.42
N SER A 168 -13.61 3.22 3.27
CA SER A 168 -14.01 2.49 4.48
C SER A 168 -14.50 1.08 4.13
N GLY A 169 -15.41 0.97 3.15
CA GLY A 169 -15.92 -0.31 2.67
C GLY A 169 -14.81 -1.22 2.15
N TYR A 170 -13.86 -0.66 1.39
CA TYR A 170 -12.73 -1.43 0.89
C TYR A 170 -11.83 -1.95 2.04
N ILE A 171 -11.50 -1.11 3.03
CA ILE A 171 -10.66 -1.53 4.16
C ILE A 171 -11.36 -2.65 4.96
N HIS A 172 -12.66 -2.52 5.23
CA HIS A 172 -13.43 -3.60 5.85
C HIS A 172 -13.39 -4.89 5.03
N PHE A 173 -13.61 -4.80 3.71
CA PHE A 173 -13.50 -5.95 2.81
C PHE A 173 -12.09 -6.57 2.85
N ALA A 174 -11.04 -5.77 2.79
CA ALA A 174 -9.66 -6.24 2.82
C ALA A 174 -9.35 -7.01 4.11
N ILE A 175 -9.76 -6.47 5.27
CA ILE A 175 -9.51 -7.07 6.58
C ILE A 175 -10.35 -8.33 6.81
N THR A 176 -11.68 -8.26 6.57
CA THR A 176 -12.64 -9.28 7.03
C THR A 176 -12.89 -10.39 6.02
N GLN A 177 -12.71 -10.13 4.72
CA GLN A 177 -13.01 -11.08 3.65
C GLN A 177 -11.77 -11.48 2.87
N LYS A 178 -10.99 -10.51 2.41
CA LYS A 178 -9.77 -10.75 1.64
C LYS A 178 -8.61 -11.24 2.53
N HIS A 179 -8.69 -10.99 3.84
CA HIS A 179 -7.66 -11.32 4.83
C HIS A 179 -6.30 -10.68 4.50
N GLU A 180 -6.32 -9.44 4.01
CA GLU A 180 -5.14 -8.63 3.76
C GLU A 180 -5.06 -7.47 4.76
N SER A 181 -3.87 -7.22 5.29
CA SER A 181 -3.62 -6.05 6.13
C SER A 181 -3.51 -4.78 5.29
N VAL A 182 -3.94 -3.65 5.84
CA VAL A 182 -3.88 -2.35 5.17
C VAL A 182 -3.05 -1.37 6.01
N TRP A 183 -2.05 -0.76 5.41
CA TRP A 183 -1.35 0.38 5.99
C TRP A 183 -2.03 1.69 5.62
N ILE A 184 -2.21 2.55 6.61
CA ILE A 184 -2.72 3.91 6.41
C ILE A 184 -2.00 4.90 7.33
N ALA A 185 -1.64 6.06 6.80
CA ALA A 185 -1.08 7.14 7.61
C ALA A 185 -2.14 7.72 8.55
N GLN A 186 -1.78 8.01 9.80
CA GLN A 186 -2.70 8.54 10.83
C GLN A 186 -3.24 9.95 10.54
N ARG A 187 -2.71 10.63 9.54
CA ARG A 187 -3.10 11.98 9.13
C ARG A 187 -2.89 12.23 7.65
N GLN A 188 -3.60 13.20 7.12
CA GLN A 188 -3.32 13.72 5.79
C GLN A 188 -2.08 14.61 5.82
N GLY A 189 -1.15 14.33 4.90
CA GLY A 189 0.12 15.06 4.78
C GLY A 189 1.11 14.74 5.89
N ARG A 190 2.38 14.92 5.58
CA ARG A 190 3.49 14.60 6.48
C ARG A 190 3.53 15.54 7.69
N ALA A 191 3.90 14.99 8.84
CA ALA A 191 4.18 15.79 10.03
C ALA A 191 5.44 16.63 9.79
N LYS A 192 5.36 17.93 10.09
CA LYS A 192 6.49 18.88 9.98
C LYS A 192 7.21 19.08 11.30
N ASP A 193 6.63 18.59 12.38
CA ASP A 193 7.10 18.70 13.75
C ASP A 193 6.90 17.36 14.49
N SER A 194 7.17 17.33 15.77
CA SER A 194 7.00 16.13 16.61
C SER A 194 5.55 15.87 17.06
N SER A 195 4.58 16.69 16.62
CA SER A 195 3.17 16.52 17.00
C SER A 195 2.50 15.47 16.11
N ASP A 196 2.59 14.22 16.48
CA ASP A 196 1.99 13.09 15.77
C ASP A 196 0.60 12.77 16.32
N THR A 197 -0.37 13.60 15.97
CA THR A 197 -1.76 13.41 16.39
C THR A 197 -2.56 12.73 15.28
N THR A 198 -3.27 11.67 15.63
CA THR A 198 -4.21 11.00 14.73
C THR A 198 -5.37 11.93 14.39
N GLN A 199 -5.68 12.09 13.11
CA GLN A 199 -6.81 12.89 12.66
C GLN A 199 -8.14 12.19 13.01
N GLU A 200 -9.03 12.92 13.68
CA GLU A 200 -10.36 12.43 14.02
C GLU A 200 -11.18 12.00 12.79
N SER A 201 -11.04 12.74 11.68
CA SER A 201 -11.69 12.42 10.42
C SER A 201 -11.27 11.06 9.85
N LEU A 202 -10.04 10.61 10.11
CA LEU A 202 -9.59 9.27 9.72
C LEU A 202 -10.32 8.19 10.50
N ILE A 203 -10.41 8.34 11.82
CA ILE A 203 -11.14 7.38 12.68
C ILE A 203 -12.63 7.33 12.31
N LYS A 204 -13.24 8.49 12.06
CA LYS A 204 -14.62 8.57 11.57
C LYS A 204 -14.79 7.85 10.24
N MET A 205 -13.87 8.04 9.30
CA MET A 205 -13.89 7.36 8.00
C MET A 205 -13.79 5.85 8.18
N LEU A 206 -12.86 5.34 8.98
CA LEU A 206 -12.71 3.90 9.22
C LEU A 206 -13.98 3.27 9.84
N ALA A 207 -14.76 4.03 10.60
CA ALA A 207 -15.97 3.57 11.24
C ALA A 207 -17.24 3.61 10.36
N ILE A 208 -17.20 4.16 9.14
CA ILE A 208 -18.41 4.37 8.30
C ILE A 208 -19.05 3.03 7.90
N LYS A 209 -18.25 2.07 7.43
CA LYS A 209 -18.72 0.76 6.95
C LYS A 209 -18.41 -0.32 7.98
N GLY A 210 -19.09 -1.48 7.85
CA GLY A 210 -18.99 -2.61 8.77
C GLY A 210 -20.37 -3.12 9.19
N GLY A 211 -21.42 -2.29 9.06
CA GLY A 211 -22.82 -2.70 9.30
C GLY A 211 -23.21 -2.85 10.77
N LYS A 212 -22.36 -2.38 11.70
CA LYS A 212 -22.53 -2.47 13.15
C LYS A 212 -22.44 -1.08 13.80
N SER A 213 -22.32 -1.04 15.12
CA SER A 213 -22.03 0.22 15.81
C SER A 213 -20.64 0.77 15.44
N THR A 214 -20.41 2.06 15.61
CA THR A 214 -19.11 2.70 15.38
C THR A 214 -17.94 1.96 16.06
N ILE A 215 -18.15 1.54 17.29
CA ILE A 215 -17.13 0.82 18.09
C ILE A 215 -16.89 -0.57 17.50
N ASP A 216 -17.94 -1.32 17.20
CA ASP A 216 -17.80 -2.67 16.63
C ASP A 216 -17.14 -2.63 15.25
N ASN A 217 -17.46 -1.63 14.42
CA ASN A 217 -16.83 -1.43 13.12
C ASN A 217 -15.31 -1.20 13.26
N LEU A 218 -14.89 -0.39 14.24
CA LEU A 218 -13.47 -0.18 14.51
C LEU A 218 -12.78 -1.42 15.08
N LEU A 219 -13.46 -2.19 15.93
CA LEU A 219 -12.92 -3.43 16.50
C LEU A 219 -12.67 -4.49 15.42
N GLU A 220 -13.53 -4.58 14.41
CA GLU A 220 -13.34 -5.49 13.27
C GLU A 220 -12.05 -5.23 12.47
N LEU A 221 -11.59 -3.99 12.46
CA LEU A 221 -10.42 -3.59 11.69
C LEU A 221 -9.09 -3.96 12.36
N ASN A 222 -9.08 -4.50 13.57
CA ASN A 222 -7.87 -4.88 14.31
C ASN A 222 -6.81 -3.76 14.25
N ILE A 223 -7.16 -2.53 14.59
CA ILE A 223 -6.27 -1.36 14.40
C ILE A 223 -5.05 -1.49 15.31
N ILE A 224 -3.86 -1.43 14.71
CA ILE A 224 -2.57 -1.31 15.39
C ILE A 224 -2.00 0.06 15.06
N ARG A 225 -1.62 0.82 16.10
CA ARG A 225 -0.84 2.05 15.94
C ARG A 225 0.62 1.75 16.23
N GLN A 226 1.47 2.14 15.29
CA GLN A 226 2.94 2.03 15.36
C GLN A 226 3.58 3.40 15.50
#